data_6ed5ab98496cd83243d63d8ffa2eae57
#
_entry.id   6ed5ab98496cd83243d63d8ffa2eae57
#
_cell.length_a   1.000
_cell.length_b   1.000
_cell.length_c   1.000
_cell.angle_alpha   90.00
_cell.angle_beta   90.00
_cell.angle_gamma   90.00
#
_symmetry.space_group_name_H-M   'P 1'
#
loop_
_entity.id
_entity.type
_entity.pdbx_description
1 polymer ?
#
loop_
_entity_poly.entity_id
_entity_poly.type
_entity_poly.pdbx_seq_one_letter_code
_entity_poly.pdbx_strand_id
1 'polypeptide(L)'
;MIREKAIFIKLNQLHYSDRQLFDAAVAGFKPSSCGCPKCGAVGRLSRIRPYRRFMVSAEHGSRSDTELIVPRFQCGSCGCTHALLPDSLIPFGSYSLRFVLTVLLAYLNRSDTVADFCDHWQIAVSTLYGWIHLFRSQYNAWCRILDRILWVTQKSLDSVSDYPAFPSDFLSRFGFSFLQGHRASPSVSLQRIDRRRRPWVT
;
A
#
# COMPACT_ATOMS: atom_id res chain seq x y z
N MET A 1 3.52 12.02 -4.78
CA MET A 1 2.80 11.52 -3.59
C MET A 1 3.83 11.30 -2.51
N ILE A 2 3.54 11.71 -1.30
CA ILE A 2 4.38 11.45 -0.12
C ILE A 2 3.86 10.16 0.51
N ARG A 3 4.75 9.21 0.74
CA ARG A 3 4.44 7.93 1.37
C ARG A 3 5.06 7.94 2.76
N GLU A 4 4.22 7.86 3.77
CA GLU A 4 4.66 7.70 5.16
C GLU A 4 4.72 6.22 5.49
N LYS A 5 5.80 5.79 6.13
CA LYS A 5 5.91 4.40 6.59
C LYS A 5 4.96 4.20 7.76
N ALA A 6 4.06 3.23 7.66
CA ALA A 6 3.25 2.84 8.79
C ALA A 6 4.15 2.33 9.92
N ILE A 7 3.75 2.61 11.17
CA ILE A 7 4.39 2.02 12.34
C ILE A 7 4.28 0.50 12.19
N PHE A 8 5.43 -0.19 12.27
CA PHE A 8 5.55 -1.64 12.08
C PHE A 8 4.71 -2.41 13.12
N ILE A 9 3.53 -2.81 12.72
CA ILE A 9 2.64 -3.63 13.54
C ILE A 9 2.28 -4.86 12.72
N LYS A 10 2.46 -6.05 13.26
CA LYS A 10 2.03 -7.29 12.61
C LYS A 10 0.54 -7.21 12.30
N LEU A 11 0.14 -7.55 11.07
CA LEU A 11 -1.25 -7.43 10.62
C LEU A 11 -2.25 -8.18 11.52
N ASN A 12 -1.82 -9.30 12.10
CA ASN A 12 -2.61 -10.13 13.03
C ASN A 12 -2.63 -9.65 14.49
N GLN A 13 -1.79 -8.67 14.85
CA GLN A 13 -1.72 -8.11 16.22
C GLN A 13 -2.32 -6.70 16.32
N LEU A 14 -3.04 -6.25 15.29
CA LEU A 14 -3.57 -4.90 15.23
C LEU A 14 -4.81 -4.73 16.09
N HIS A 15 -4.67 -4.01 17.21
CA HIS A 15 -5.78 -3.44 17.97
C HIS A 15 -6.29 -2.12 17.36
N TYR A 16 -5.59 -1.57 16.36
CA TYR A 16 -5.93 -0.30 15.73
C TYR A 16 -6.70 -0.50 14.44
N SER A 17 -7.72 0.33 14.22
CA SER A 17 -8.41 0.38 12.92
C SER A 17 -7.52 1.02 11.85
N ASP A 18 -7.84 0.77 10.56
CA ASP A 18 -7.13 1.43 9.45
C ASP A 18 -7.26 2.96 9.53
N ARG A 19 -8.36 3.46 10.07
CA ARG A 19 -8.58 4.88 10.34
C ARG A 19 -7.59 5.41 11.38
N GLN A 20 -7.43 4.72 12.50
CA GLN A 20 -6.47 5.12 13.55
C GLN A 20 -5.04 5.11 13.04
N LEU A 21 -4.67 4.13 12.21
CA LEU A 21 -3.35 4.07 11.58
C LEU A 21 -3.13 5.25 10.62
N PHE A 22 -4.15 5.61 9.84
CA PHE A 22 -4.11 6.78 8.98
C PHE A 22 -3.92 8.07 9.79
N ASP A 23 -4.72 8.27 10.83
CA ASP A 23 -4.66 9.47 11.67
C ASP A 23 -3.31 9.58 12.39
N ALA A 24 -2.77 8.46 12.89
CA ALA A 24 -1.43 8.43 13.51
C ALA A 24 -0.32 8.80 12.52
N ALA A 25 -0.37 8.28 11.29
CA ALA A 25 0.61 8.61 10.26
C ALA A 25 0.53 10.10 9.85
N VAL A 26 -0.68 10.64 9.76
CA VAL A 26 -0.90 12.07 9.46
C VAL A 26 -0.38 12.96 10.59
N ALA A 27 -0.64 12.59 11.84
CA ALA A 27 -0.20 13.33 13.02
C ALA A 27 1.34 13.29 13.18
N GLY A 28 1.96 12.15 12.87
CA GLY A 28 3.42 11.97 12.94
C GLY A 28 4.21 12.64 11.81
N PHE A 29 3.55 13.04 10.72
CA PHE A 29 4.24 13.59 9.56
C PHE A 29 4.82 14.98 9.80
N LYS A 30 6.11 15.13 9.52
CA LYS A 30 6.85 16.40 9.66
C LYS A 30 7.27 16.93 8.27
N PRO A 31 6.55 17.91 7.70
CA PRO A 31 6.88 18.47 6.38
C PRO A 31 8.29 19.07 6.30
N SER A 32 8.80 19.60 7.43
CA SER A 32 10.12 20.23 7.51
C SER A 32 11.29 19.27 7.30
N SER A 33 11.11 17.98 7.63
CA SER A 33 12.14 16.95 7.46
C SER A 33 11.94 16.09 6.21
N CYS A 34 10.81 16.28 5.52
CA CYS A 34 10.48 15.49 4.33
C CYS A 34 11.03 16.11 3.05
N GLY A 35 11.66 15.28 2.22
CA GLY A 35 12.09 15.66 0.87
C GLY A 35 10.95 15.59 -0.13
N CYS A 36 10.89 16.54 -1.06
CA CYS A 36 9.93 16.49 -2.15
C CYS A 36 10.15 15.26 -3.04
N PRO A 37 9.14 14.41 -3.27
CA PRO A 37 9.29 13.21 -4.12
C PRO A 37 9.68 13.49 -5.58
N LYS A 38 9.51 14.74 -6.07
CA LYS A 38 9.86 15.12 -7.42
C LYS A 38 11.25 15.72 -7.56
N CYS A 39 11.60 16.70 -6.72
CA CYS A 39 12.85 17.45 -6.86
C CYS A 39 13.85 17.24 -5.72
N GLY A 40 13.49 16.48 -4.68
CA GLY A 40 14.34 16.18 -3.54
C GLY A 40 14.49 17.31 -2.52
N ALA A 41 13.96 18.51 -2.77
CA ALA A 41 14.11 19.65 -1.86
C ALA A 41 13.48 19.36 -0.49
N VAL A 42 14.27 19.46 0.57
CA VAL A 42 13.87 19.20 1.96
C VAL A 42 13.31 20.48 2.59
N GLY A 43 12.29 20.34 3.45
CA GLY A 43 11.71 21.45 4.21
C GLY A 43 10.95 22.48 3.35
N ARG A 44 10.64 22.17 2.10
CA ARG A 44 9.94 23.06 1.16
C ARG A 44 8.48 22.68 0.92
N LEU A 45 7.91 21.82 1.76
CA LEU A 45 6.53 21.36 1.65
C LEU A 45 5.61 22.21 2.50
N SER A 46 4.70 22.94 1.88
CA SER A 46 3.62 23.70 2.53
C SER A 46 2.28 22.99 2.39
N ARG A 47 1.48 23.01 3.47
CA ARG A 47 0.15 22.40 3.47
C ARG A 47 -0.80 23.20 2.60
N ILE A 48 -1.56 22.51 1.75
CA ILE A 48 -2.60 23.09 0.91
C ILE A 48 -3.95 22.40 1.21
N ARG A 49 -5.04 22.84 0.51
CA ARG A 49 -6.38 22.29 0.71
C ARG A 49 -6.36 20.75 0.58
N PRO A 50 -6.82 20.01 1.61
CA PRO A 50 -6.93 18.54 1.57
C PRO A 50 -8.03 18.10 0.61
N TYR A 51 -8.11 16.78 0.34
CA TYR A 51 -9.22 16.20 -0.41
C TYR A 51 -9.85 15.03 0.37
N ARG A 52 -11.09 14.74 0.07
CA ARG A 52 -11.82 13.61 0.65
C ARG A 52 -11.56 12.35 -0.15
N ARG A 53 -11.46 11.24 0.53
CA ARG A 53 -11.30 9.91 -0.06
C ARG A 53 -12.06 8.89 0.78
N PHE A 54 -12.80 8.00 0.14
CA PHE A 54 -13.34 6.83 0.81
C PHE A 54 -12.28 5.74 0.95
N MET A 55 -12.34 5.05 2.08
CA MET A 55 -11.51 3.89 2.40
C MET A 55 -12.43 2.76 2.86
N VAL A 56 -12.31 1.62 2.21
CA VAL A 56 -12.92 0.37 2.64
C VAL A 56 -11.91 -0.39 3.48
N SER A 57 -12.28 -0.71 4.70
CA SER A 57 -11.48 -1.46 5.68
C SER A 57 -12.22 -2.69 6.19
N ALA A 58 -11.51 -3.57 6.90
CA ALA A 58 -12.11 -4.69 7.61
C ALA A 58 -12.12 -4.40 9.11
N GLU A 59 -13.30 -4.43 9.70
CA GLU A 59 -13.49 -4.28 11.13
C GLU A 59 -14.33 -5.45 11.65
N HIS A 60 -13.83 -6.15 12.66
CA HIS A 60 -14.52 -7.30 13.28
C HIS A 60 -14.98 -8.37 12.26
N GLY A 61 -14.18 -8.62 11.21
CA GLY A 61 -14.49 -9.63 10.19
C GLY A 61 -15.51 -9.20 9.13
N SER A 62 -15.91 -7.94 9.12
CA SER A 62 -16.84 -7.37 8.14
C SER A 62 -16.27 -6.12 7.46
N ARG A 63 -16.87 -5.73 6.35
CA ARG A 63 -16.53 -4.50 5.63
C ARG A 63 -16.99 -3.28 6.43
N SER A 64 -16.12 -2.25 6.47
CA SER A 64 -16.39 -0.93 7.01
C SER A 64 -15.95 0.15 6.03
N ASP A 65 -16.81 1.12 5.76
CA ASP A 65 -16.54 2.23 4.84
C ASP A 65 -16.33 3.52 5.63
N THR A 66 -15.17 4.15 5.44
CA THR A 66 -14.79 5.36 6.18
C THR A 66 -14.35 6.47 5.23
N GLU A 67 -14.80 7.70 5.47
CA GLU A 67 -14.28 8.87 4.75
C GLU A 67 -13.00 9.39 5.42
N LEU A 68 -11.95 9.58 4.61
CA LEU A 68 -10.68 10.15 5.03
C LEU A 68 -10.49 11.56 4.46
N ILE A 69 -9.93 12.46 5.26
CA ILE A 69 -9.47 13.77 4.82
C ILE A 69 -7.96 13.70 4.59
N VAL A 70 -7.58 13.51 3.33
CA VAL A 70 -6.18 13.29 2.94
C VAL A 70 -5.44 14.61 2.85
N PRO A 71 -4.38 14.84 3.66
CA PRO A 71 -3.55 16.03 3.58
C PRO A 71 -2.82 16.13 2.25
N ARG A 72 -2.71 17.34 1.73
CA ARG A 72 -1.93 17.65 0.53
C ARG A 72 -0.88 18.70 0.85
N PHE A 73 0.24 18.60 0.15
CA PHE A 73 1.37 19.51 0.27
C PHE A 73 1.83 19.98 -1.10
N GLN A 74 2.23 21.22 -1.20
CA GLN A 74 2.86 21.78 -2.38
C GLN A 74 4.33 22.06 -2.08
N CYS A 75 5.20 21.70 -3.01
CA CYS A 75 6.61 22.02 -2.93
C CYS A 75 6.87 23.44 -3.43
N GLY A 76 7.43 24.30 -2.58
CA GLY A 76 7.80 25.67 -2.95
C GLY A 76 8.93 25.75 -3.96
N SER A 77 9.73 24.68 -4.15
CA SER A 77 10.84 24.69 -5.10
C SER A 77 10.43 24.29 -6.52
N CYS A 78 9.53 23.31 -6.67
CA CYS A 78 9.13 22.82 -8.01
C CYS A 78 7.64 22.97 -8.31
N GLY A 79 6.85 23.55 -7.41
CA GLY A 79 5.41 23.77 -7.55
C GLY A 79 4.55 22.50 -7.50
N CYS A 80 5.15 21.30 -7.45
CA CYS A 80 4.39 20.05 -7.50
C CYS A 80 3.60 19.80 -6.22
N THR A 81 2.39 19.26 -6.39
CA THR A 81 1.53 18.87 -5.28
C THR A 81 1.62 17.39 -5.00
N HIS A 82 1.59 17.04 -3.71
CA HIS A 82 1.69 15.66 -3.24
C HIS A 82 0.62 15.39 -2.19
N ALA A 83 -0.08 14.27 -2.30
CA ALA A 83 -0.92 13.74 -1.23
C ALA A 83 -0.07 12.93 -0.25
N LEU A 84 -0.37 13.06 1.04
CA LEU A 84 0.23 12.23 2.08
C LEU A 84 -0.62 10.97 2.24
N LEU A 85 -0.06 9.81 1.94
CA LEU A 85 -0.72 8.52 2.12
C LEU A 85 0.20 7.56 2.87
N PRO A 86 -0.24 6.95 3.97
CA PRO A 86 0.44 5.81 4.58
C PRO A 86 0.60 4.66 3.58
N ASP A 87 1.58 3.81 3.80
CA ASP A 87 1.80 2.61 2.99
C ASP A 87 0.70 1.54 3.17
N SER A 88 -0.07 1.63 4.26
CA SER A 88 -1.29 0.83 4.48
C SER A 88 -2.44 1.17 3.51
N LEU A 89 -2.37 2.30 2.79
CA LEU A 89 -3.37 2.69 1.81
C LEU A 89 -2.84 2.47 0.39
N ILE A 90 -3.62 1.73 -0.42
CA ILE A 90 -3.30 1.51 -1.83
C ILE A 90 -3.62 2.78 -2.61
N PRO A 91 -2.65 3.41 -3.31
CA PRO A 91 -2.91 4.58 -4.14
C PRO A 91 -3.91 4.27 -5.25
N PHE A 92 -4.77 5.26 -5.55
CA PHE A 92 -5.79 5.20 -6.61
C PHE A 92 -6.86 4.10 -6.42
N GLY A 93 -6.86 3.40 -5.28
CA GLY A 93 -7.87 2.41 -4.91
C GLY A 93 -8.70 2.90 -3.71
N SER A 94 -9.86 2.30 -3.47
CA SER A 94 -10.70 2.59 -2.30
C SER A 94 -10.44 1.64 -1.14
N TYR A 95 -9.77 0.53 -1.38
CA TYR A 95 -9.56 -0.51 -0.38
C TYR A 95 -8.24 -0.30 0.36
N SER A 96 -8.24 -0.54 1.68
CA SER A 96 -7.00 -0.60 2.45
C SER A 96 -6.20 -1.87 2.10
N LEU A 97 -4.88 -1.82 2.26
CA LEU A 97 -4.03 -3.00 2.04
C LEU A 97 -4.43 -4.15 2.98
N ARG A 98 -4.73 -3.82 4.23
CA ARG A 98 -5.15 -4.80 5.24
C ARG A 98 -6.47 -5.46 4.87
N PHE A 99 -7.47 -4.70 4.39
CA PHE A 99 -8.73 -5.27 3.89
C PHE A 99 -8.48 -6.30 2.80
N VAL A 100 -7.70 -5.94 1.77
CA VAL A 100 -7.42 -6.84 0.65
C VAL A 100 -6.71 -8.11 1.13
N LEU A 101 -5.72 -8.00 2.01
CA LEU A 101 -5.01 -9.18 2.54
C LEU A 101 -5.92 -10.06 3.42
N THR A 102 -6.79 -9.45 4.24
CA THR A 102 -7.79 -10.18 5.04
C THR A 102 -8.75 -10.97 4.15
N VAL A 103 -9.26 -10.33 3.09
CA VAL A 103 -10.15 -11.01 2.13
C VAL A 103 -9.44 -12.14 1.40
N LEU A 104 -8.19 -11.93 0.96
CA LEU A 104 -7.41 -12.98 0.30
C LEU A 104 -7.14 -14.18 1.24
N LEU A 105 -6.83 -13.92 2.50
CA LEU A 105 -6.62 -14.94 3.51
C LEU A 105 -7.91 -15.72 3.79
N ALA A 106 -9.02 -15.01 3.99
CA ALA A 106 -10.33 -15.63 4.17
C ALA A 106 -10.75 -16.46 2.94
N TYR A 107 -10.44 -15.96 1.73
CA TYR A 107 -10.73 -16.69 0.49
C TYR A 107 -10.01 -18.04 0.41
N LEU A 108 -8.76 -18.13 0.86
CA LEU A 108 -8.00 -19.38 0.85
C LEU A 108 -8.54 -20.41 1.86
N ASN A 109 -9.16 -19.95 2.92
CA ASN A 109 -9.71 -20.81 4.00
C ASN A 109 -11.22 -21.04 3.87
N ARG A 110 -11.87 -20.54 2.80
CA ARG A 110 -13.32 -20.62 2.66
C ARG A 110 -13.81 -22.03 2.38
N SER A 111 -15.00 -22.33 2.89
CA SER A 111 -15.83 -23.48 2.52
C SER A 111 -16.99 -23.11 1.57
N ASP A 112 -17.31 -21.81 1.47
CA ASP A 112 -18.45 -21.28 0.74
C ASP A 112 -18.16 -21.13 -0.76
N THR A 113 -19.23 -20.94 -1.56
CA THR A 113 -19.09 -20.64 -2.98
C THR A 113 -18.42 -19.27 -3.18
N VAL A 114 -17.84 -19.03 -4.36
CA VAL A 114 -17.22 -17.72 -4.67
C VAL A 114 -18.25 -16.59 -4.64
N ALA A 115 -19.49 -16.87 -5.05
CA ALA A 115 -20.56 -15.88 -5.06
C ALA A 115 -20.91 -15.46 -3.63
N ASP A 116 -21.23 -16.42 -2.75
CA ASP A 116 -21.60 -16.15 -1.35
C ASP A 116 -20.45 -15.44 -0.61
N PHE A 117 -19.21 -15.85 -0.88
CA PHE A 117 -18.02 -15.18 -0.34
C PHE A 117 -17.93 -13.72 -0.77
N CYS A 118 -18.12 -13.44 -2.05
CA CYS A 118 -18.05 -12.07 -2.57
C CYS A 118 -19.21 -11.21 -2.06
N ASP A 119 -20.40 -11.78 -1.89
CA ASP A 119 -21.57 -11.11 -1.33
C ASP A 119 -21.33 -10.75 0.15
N HIS A 120 -20.75 -11.66 0.93
CA HIS A 120 -20.38 -11.40 2.33
C HIS A 120 -19.44 -10.19 2.45
N TRP A 121 -18.40 -10.13 1.63
CA TRP A 121 -17.43 -9.03 1.64
C TRP A 121 -17.88 -7.81 0.83
N GLN A 122 -19.04 -7.86 0.18
CA GLN A 122 -19.58 -6.82 -0.71
C GLN A 122 -18.56 -6.35 -1.75
N ILE A 123 -17.95 -7.31 -2.44
CA ILE A 123 -16.99 -7.08 -3.52
C ILE A 123 -17.44 -7.83 -4.78
N ALA A 124 -17.11 -7.30 -5.94
CA ALA A 124 -17.34 -8.02 -7.20
C ALA A 124 -16.35 -9.19 -7.33
N VAL A 125 -16.82 -10.29 -7.94
CA VAL A 125 -15.98 -11.47 -8.25
C VAL A 125 -14.74 -11.08 -9.06
N SER A 126 -14.91 -10.16 -10.02
CA SER A 126 -13.79 -9.63 -10.82
C SER A 126 -12.75 -8.89 -9.97
N THR A 127 -13.19 -8.19 -8.93
CA THR A 127 -12.30 -7.52 -7.97
C THR A 127 -11.47 -8.53 -7.20
N LEU A 128 -12.09 -9.58 -6.69
CA LEU A 128 -11.40 -10.67 -5.99
C LEU A 128 -10.32 -11.32 -6.86
N TYR A 129 -10.67 -11.72 -8.08
CA TYR A 129 -9.70 -12.34 -9.00
C TYR A 129 -8.61 -11.36 -9.44
N GLY A 130 -8.94 -10.07 -9.58
CA GLY A 130 -7.96 -9.02 -9.82
C GLY A 130 -6.92 -8.93 -8.68
N TRP A 131 -7.36 -9.01 -7.43
CA TRP A 131 -6.45 -9.02 -6.27
C TRP A 131 -5.60 -10.28 -6.20
N ILE A 132 -6.18 -11.46 -6.46
CA ILE A 132 -5.44 -12.72 -6.52
C ILE A 132 -4.33 -12.64 -7.58
N HIS A 133 -4.66 -12.12 -8.76
CA HIS A 133 -3.69 -11.94 -9.85
C HIS A 133 -2.57 -10.96 -9.46
N LEU A 134 -2.93 -9.80 -8.91
CA LEU A 134 -1.97 -8.81 -8.45
C LEU A 134 -1.06 -9.36 -7.35
N PHE A 135 -1.65 -10.04 -6.36
CA PHE A 135 -0.88 -10.67 -5.29
C PHE A 135 0.14 -11.65 -5.85
N ARG A 136 -0.30 -12.58 -6.70
CA ARG A 136 0.60 -13.56 -7.34
C ARG A 136 1.74 -12.89 -8.11
N SER A 137 1.38 -11.95 -8.97
CA SER A 137 2.34 -11.27 -9.84
C SER A 137 3.38 -10.48 -9.04
N GLN A 138 2.94 -9.67 -8.10
CA GLN A 138 3.81 -8.77 -7.35
C GLN A 138 4.63 -9.53 -6.29
N TYR A 139 4.04 -10.50 -5.61
CA TYR A 139 4.74 -11.32 -4.63
C TYR A 139 5.81 -12.18 -5.29
N ASN A 140 5.50 -12.82 -6.42
CA ASN A 140 6.48 -13.59 -7.18
C ASN A 140 7.62 -12.70 -7.73
N ALA A 141 7.32 -11.47 -8.15
CA ALA A 141 8.34 -10.52 -8.58
C ALA A 141 9.30 -10.16 -7.43
N TRP A 142 8.75 -9.93 -6.24
CA TRP A 142 9.54 -9.67 -5.03
C TRP A 142 10.38 -10.89 -4.63
N CYS A 143 9.78 -12.09 -4.65
CA CYS A 143 10.47 -13.32 -4.31
C CYS A 143 11.61 -13.64 -5.28
N ARG A 144 11.48 -13.35 -6.57
CA ARG A 144 12.56 -13.54 -7.57
C ARG A 144 13.76 -12.65 -7.27
N ILE A 145 13.54 -11.41 -6.80
CA ILE A 145 14.65 -10.53 -6.40
C ILE A 145 15.42 -11.10 -5.22
N LEU A 146 14.73 -11.85 -4.34
CA LEU A 146 15.34 -12.51 -3.19
C LEU A 146 15.80 -13.96 -3.48
N ASP A 147 15.86 -14.36 -4.76
CA ASP A 147 16.11 -15.73 -5.19
C ASP A 147 15.18 -16.77 -4.55
N ARG A 148 13.94 -16.36 -4.27
CA ARG A 148 12.91 -17.21 -3.67
C ARG A 148 11.75 -17.39 -4.63
N ILE A 149 11.42 -18.65 -4.94
CA ILE A 149 10.24 -19.01 -5.72
C ILE A 149 9.15 -19.48 -4.74
N LEU A 150 8.09 -18.67 -4.59
CA LEU A 150 6.94 -19.00 -3.75
C LEU A 150 5.64 -18.89 -4.55
N TRP A 151 4.72 -19.82 -4.27
CA TRP A 151 3.37 -19.80 -4.82
C TRP A 151 2.42 -19.04 -3.90
N VAL A 152 1.33 -18.52 -4.44
CA VAL A 152 0.27 -17.93 -3.62
C VAL A 152 -0.46 -19.04 -2.88
N THR A 153 -0.13 -19.18 -1.63
CA THR A 153 -0.69 -20.15 -0.67
C THR A 153 -0.99 -19.42 0.64
N GLN A 154 -1.67 -20.10 1.53
CA GLN A 154 -1.84 -19.63 2.92
C GLN A 154 -0.49 -19.22 3.53
N LYS A 155 0.53 -20.05 3.36
CA LYS A 155 1.88 -19.79 3.89
C LYS A 155 2.49 -18.51 3.31
N SER A 156 2.23 -18.18 2.04
CA SER A 156 2.70 -16.93 1.43
C SER A 156 2.03 -15.71 2.04
N LEU A 157 0.74 -15.79 2.33
CA LEU A 157 0.00 -14.70 3.02
C LEU A 157 0.44 -14.54 4.46
N ASP A 158 0.64 -15.63 5.18
CA ASP A 158 1.18 -15.62 6.54
C ASP A 158 2.56 -14.97 6.56
N SER A 159 3.42 -15.30 5.59
CA SER A 159 4.75 -14.69 5.46
C SER A 159 4.68 -13.17 5.23
N VAL A 160 3.73 -12.68 4.43
CA VAL A 160 3.51 -11.24 4.25
C VAL A 160 3.00 -10.60 5.54
N SER A 161 2.12 -11.28 6.28
CA SER A 161 1.59 -10.80 7.56
C SER A 161 2.66 -10.78 8.65
N ASP A 162 3.57 -11.74 8.64
CA ASP A 162 4.66 -11.88 9.61
C ASP A 162 5.87 -10.98 9.33
N TYR A 163 5.94 -10.40 8.13
CA TYR A 163 6.98 -9.44 7.76
C TYR A 163 6.37 -8.01 7.63
N PRO A 164 6.25 -7.26 8.73
CA PRO A 164 5.57 -5.96 8.74
C PRO A 164 6.21 -4.92 7.81
N ALA A 165 7.51 -5.04 7.53
CA ALA A 165 8.22 -4.16 6.60
C ALA A 165 7.97 -4.48 5.12
N PHE A 166 7.26 -5.57 4.79
CA PHE A 166 7.04 -6.00 3.41
C PHE A 166 6.47 -4.90 2.50
N PRO A 167 5.42 -4.16 2.88
CA PRO A 167 4.87 -3.11 2.01
C PRO A 167 5.88 -1.98 1.74
N SER A 168 6.66 -1.60 2.74
CA SER A 168 7.68 -0.56 2.62
C SER A 168 8.89 -1.04 1.81
N ASP A 169 9.32 -2.28 1.99
CA ASP A 169 10.40 -2.90 1.21
C ASP A 169 9.98 -3.04 -0.26
N PHE A 170 8.75 -3.53 -0.50
CA PHE A 170 8.18 -3.63 -1.84
C PHE A 170 8.13 -2.25 -2.52
N LEU A 171 7.62 -1.22 -1.82
CA LEU A 171 7.58 0.14 -2.34
C LEU A 171 8.98 0.68 -2.69
N SER A 172 9.96 0.41 -1.82
CA SER A 172 11.35 0.86 -2.02
C SER A 172 12.00 0.21 -3.23
N ARG A 173 11.70 -1.07 -3.49
CA ARG A 173 12.29 -1.85 -4.59
C ARG A 173 11.63 -1.58 -5.94
N PHE A 174 10.31 -1.45 -5.95
CA PHE A 174 9.54 -1.36 -7.19
C PHE A 174 9.04 0.04 -7.52
N GLY A 175 9.10 0.99 -6.59
CA GLY A 175 8.64 2.37 -6.79
C GLY A 175 7.12 2.54 -6.85
N PHE A 176 6.34 1.49 -6.57
CA PHE A 176 4.88 1.53 -6.44
C PHE A 176 4.43 0.66 -5.27
N SER A 177 3.22 0.92 -4.75
CA SER A 177 2.72 0.21 -3.57
C SER A 177 2.34 -1.24 -3.89
N PHE A 178 2.55 -2.13 -2.93
CA PHE A 178 2.05 -3.50 -3.02
C PHE A 178 0.54 -3.49 -3.25
N LEU A 179 0.05 -4.38 -4.12
CA LEU A 179 -1.33 -4.46 -4.61
C LEU A 179 -1.87 -3.20 -5.33
N GLN A 180 -1.02 -2.27 -5.72
CA GLN A 180 -1.42 -1.17 -6.59
C GLN A 180 -1.62 -1.69 -8.02
N GLY A 181 -2.88 -1.69 -8.49
CA GLY A 181 -3.25 -2.15 -9.83
C GLY A 181 -2.88 -1.15 -10.93
N HIS A 182 -3.12 0.13 -10.68
CA HIS A 182 -2.78 1.19 -11.63
C HIS A 182 -1.40 1.75 -11.32
N ARG A 183 -0.46 1.57 -12.23
CA ARG A 183 0.78 2.34 -12.22
C ARG A 183 0.43 3.72 -12.77
N ALA A 184 0.69 4.78 -11.99
CA ALA A 184 0.78 6.09 -12.59
C ALA A 184 1.82 5.98 -13.73
N SER A 185 1.49 6.52 -14.91
CA SER A 185 2.48 6.60 -16.00
C SER A 185 3.79 7.07 -15.40
N PRO A 186 4.92 6.43 -15.70
CA PRO A 186 6.19 6.79 -15.10
C PRO A 186 6.44 8.26 -15.41
N SER A 187 6.18 9.13 -14.44
CA SER A 187 6.76 10.45 -14.47
C SER A 187 8.26 10.20 -14.52
N VAL A 188 8.96 10.95 -15.33
CA VAL A 188 10.38 10.85 -15.73
C VAL A 188 11.39 10.48 -14.62
N SER A 189 10.98 10.45 -13.35
CA SER A 189 11.81 10.09 -12.21
C SER A 189 12.11 8.59 -12.06
N LEU A 190 11.34 7.68 -12.69
CA LEU A 190 11.67 6.24 -12.65
C LEU A 190 12.85 5.86 -13.56
N GLN A 191 13.26 6.74 -14.46
CA GLN A 191 14.49 6.53 -15.25
C GLN A 191 15.78 6.77 -14.46
N ARG A 192 15.71 7.34 -13.25
CA ARG A 192 16.85 7.58 -12.37
C ARG A 192 17.05 6.54 -11.28
N ILE A 193 16.14 5.60 -11.11
CA ILE A 193 16.40 4.45 -10.26
C ILE A 193 17.18 3.44 -11.08
N ASP A 194 18.44 3.75 -11.17
CA ASP A 194 19.53 2.82 -11.09
C ASP A 194 19.92 1.97 -12.29
N ARG A 195 20.54 2.62 -13.24
CA ARG A 195 21.62 1.94 -13.96
C ARG A 195 22.96 1.88 -13.19
N ARG A 196 23.03 2.35 -11.93
CA ARG A 196 24.30 2.44 -11.15
C ARG A 196 24.40 1.54 -9.94
N ARG A 197 23.35 0.80 -9.57
CA ARG A 197 23.48 -0.25 -8.55
C ARG A 197 23.39 -1.60 -9.22
N ARG A 198 24.51 -2.07 -9.75
CA ARG A 198 24.69 -3.50 -10.00
C ARG A 198 24.52 -4.21 -8.67
N PRO A 199 23.63 -5.20 -8.54
CA PRO A 199 23.62 -6.03 -7.35
C PRO A 199 24.95 -6.80 -7.33
N TRP A 200 25.57 -6.76 -6.19
CA TRP A 200 26.58 -7.64 -5.64
C TRP A 200 26.88 -8.88 -6.50
N VAL A 201 28.04 -8.84 -7.17
CA VAL A 201 28.78 -10.02 -7.61
C VAL A 201 29.94 -10.15 -6.63
N THR A 202 29.84 -11.07 -5.74
CA THR A 202 30.88 -12.05 -5.30
C THR A 202 30.20 -13.05 -4.43
#